data_abbef286ed2e540a2030643ba9c12195
#
_entry.id   abbef286ed2e540a2030643ba9c12195
#
_cell.length_a   1.000
_cell.length_b   1.000
_cell.length_c   1.000
_cell.angle_alpha   90.00
_cell.angle_beta   90.00
_cell.angle_gamma   90.00
#
_symmetry.space_group_name_H-M   'P 1'
#
loop_
_entity.id
_entity.type
_entity.pdbx_description
1 polymer ?
#
loop_
_entity_poly.entity_id
_entity_poly.type
_entity_poly.pdbx_seq_one_letter_code
_entity_poly.pdbx_strand_id
1 'polypeptide(L)' 'MDANKDILQGKWHELKGQVRQTFAKLTDDDVARMSGKMEELSGVLQQKYGYNKAKADTEINNWLKEADKKLHAKV' A
#
# COMPACT_ATOMS: atom_id res chain seq x y z
N MET A 1 -11.73 8.93 11.30
CA MET A 1 -10.35 8.47 11.44
C MET A 1 -10.13 7.21 10.63
N ASP A 2 -9.08 7.17 9.86
CA ASP A 2 -8.84 6.08 8.93
C ASP A 2 -7.74 5.16 9.46
N ALA A 3 -8.14 4.02 10.01
CA ALA A 3 -7.20 3.06 10.59
C ALA A 3 -6.22 2.51 9.56
N ASN A 4 -6.68 2.31 8.32
CA ASN A 4 -5.81 1.80 7.26
C ASN A 4 -4.72 2.80 6.91
N LYS A 5 -5.06 4.08 6.91
CA LYS A 5 -4.10 5.13 6.66
C LYS A 5 -3.02 5.15 7.73
N ASP A 6 -3.42 5.00 8.98
CA ASP A 6 -2.49 4.97 10.11
C ASP A 6 -1.59 3.74 10.05
N ILE A 7 -2.15 2.59 9.71
CA ILE A 7 -1.39 1.36 9.58
C ILE A 7 -0.35 1.48 8.49
N LEU A 8 -0.75 1.98 7.33
CA LEU A 8 0.16 2.12 6.21
C LEU A 8 1.34 3.03 6.57
N GLN A 9 1.05 4.19 7.13
CA GLN A 9 2.09 5.14 7.48
C GLN A 9 2.97 4.63 8.62
N GLY A 10 2.36 4.08 9.66
CA GLY A 10 3.09 3.62 10.84
C GLY A 10 3.95 2.40 10.59
N LYS A 11 3.56 1.55 9.64
CA LYS A 11 4.28 0.32 9.34
C LYS A 11 4.91 0.31 7.96
N TRP A 12 5.08 1.48 7.37
CA TRP A 12 5.56 1.59 6.00
C TRP A 12 6.88 0.87 5.79
N HIS A 13 7.81 0.99 6.71
CA HIS A 13 9.11 0.34 6.60
C HIS A 13 8.97 -1.17 6.40
N GLU A 14 8.00 -1.78 7.08
CA GLU A 14 7.74 -3.21 6.97
C GLU A 14 6.89 -3.55 5.75
N LEU A 15 5.99 -2.66 5.38
CA LEU A 15 5.02 -2.93 4.32
C LEU A 15 5.54 -2.68 2.92
N LYS A 16 6.56 -1.84 2.78
CA LYS A 16 7.00 -1.43 1.44
C LYS A 16 7.46 -2.59 0.57
N GLY A 17 8.06 -3.60 1.16
CA GLY A 17 8.44 -4.80 0.41
C GLY A 17 7.24 -5.57 -0.10
N GLN A 18 6.18 -5.62 0.72
CA GLN A 18 4.95 -6.29 0.33
C GLN A 18 4.20 -5.52 -0.75
N VAL A 19 4.30 -4.20 -0.74
CA VAL A 19 3.71 -3.38 -1.80
C VAL A 19 4.26 -3.80 -3.16
N ARG A 20 5.57 -3.98 -3.23
CA ARG A 20 6.20 -4.40 -4.49
C ARG A 20 5.77 -5.78 -4.94
N GLN A 21 5.61 -6.70 -3.98
CA GLN A 21 5.17 -8.05 -4.32
C GLN A 21 3.71 -8.08 -4.76
N THR A 22 2.88 -7.31 -4.07
CA THR A 22 1.44 -7.30 -4.35
C THR A 22 1.12 -6.53 -5.62
N PHE A 23 1.76 -5.38 -5.79
CA PHE A 23 1.52 -4.51 -6.94
C PHE A 23 2.76 -4.57 -7.85
N ALA A 24 2.81 -5.61 -8.64
CA ALA A 24 4.00 -5.94 -9.42
C ALA A 24 4.43 -4.88 -10.42
N LYS A 25 3.51 -4.01 -10.83
CA LYS A 25 3.84 -2.94 -11.77
C LYS A 25 4.63 -1.80 -11.12
N LEU A 26 4.69 -1.77 -9.79
CA LEU A 26 5.49 -0.80 -9.09
C LEU A 26 6.96 -1.21 -9.11
N THR A 27 7.84 -0.23 -9.29
CA THR A 27 9.28 -0.48 -9.25
C THR A 27 9.84 -0.13 -7.87
N ASP A 28 11.09 -0.52 -7.61
CA ASP A 28 11.79 -0.12 -6.39
C ASP A 28 11.81 1.40 -6.25
N ASP A 29 12.01 2.09 -7.37
CA ASP A 29 12.07 3.54 -7.39
C ASP A 29 10.74 4.15 -6.99
N ASP A 30 9.63 3.59 -7.50
CA ASP A 30 8.30 4.06 -7.13
C ASP A 30 8.08 3.96 -5.62
N VAL A 31 8.45 2.83 -5.04
CA VAL A 31 8.27 2.60 -3.61
C VAL A 31 9.22 3.47 -2.79
N ALA A 32 10.45 3.66 -3.28
CA ALA A 32 11.43 4.48 -2.57
C ALA A 32 11.00 5.94 -2.47
N ARG A 33 10.20 6.42 -3.41
CA ARG A 33 9.71 7.80 -3.41
C ARG A 33 8.54 8.02 -2.46
N MET A 34 7.95 6.94 -1.98
CA MET A 34 6.79 7.04 -1.09
C MET A 34 7.24 7.06 0.36
N SER A 35 6.43 7.72 1.19
CA SER A 35 6.69 7.81 2.62
C SER A 35 5.65 7.08 3.46
N GLY A 36 4.80 6.29 2.81
CA GLY A 36 3.77 5.51 3.50
C GLY A 36 2.42 6.18 3.55
N LYS A 37 2.23 7.23 2.77
CA LYS A 37 0.93 7.90 2.72
C LYS A 37 0.00 7.19 1.76
N MET A 38 -1.26 7.04 2.18
CA MET A 38 -2.28 6.40 1.37
C MET A 38 -2.44 7.10 0.01
N GLU A 39 -2.40 8.41 0.02
CA GLU A 39 -2.55 9.20 -1.19
C GLU A 39 -1.46 8.94 -2.22
N GLU A 40 -0.24 8.74 -1.74
CA GLU A 40 0.88 8.44 -2.63
C GLU A 40 0.70 7.10 -3.32
N LEU A 41 0.35 6.08 -2.55
CA LEU A 41 0.16 4.75 -3.11
C LEU A 41 -1.03 4.72 -4.06
N SER A 42 -2.13 5.36 -3.67
CA SER A 42 -3.31 5.45 -4.53
C SER A 42 -2.97 6.12 -5.86
N GLY A 43 -2.22 7.22 -5.81
CA GLY A 43 -1.82 7.93 -7.02
C GLY A 43 -0.96 7.08 -7.95
N VAL A 44 -0.03 6.33 -7.38
CA VAL A 44 0.82 5.44 -8.19
C VAL A 44 -0.01 4.33 -8.83
N LEU A 45 -0.96 3.74 -8.09
CA LEU A 45 -1.81 2.71 -8.66
C LEU A 45 -2.69 3.26 -9.77
N GLN A 46 -3.16 4.48 -9.64
CA GLN A 46 -3.93 5.11 -10.69
C GLN A 46 -3.10 5.27 -11.96
N GLN A 47 -1.85 5.64 -11.82
CA GLN A 47 -0.96 5.80 -12.97
C GLN A 47 -0.54 4.48 -13.59
N LYS A 48 -0.14 3.54 -12.76
CA LYS A 48 0.44 2.29 -13.25
C LYS A 48 -0.60 1.30 -13.74
N TYR A 49 -1.77 1.28 -13.10
CA TYR A 49 -2.81 0.31 -13.42
C TYR A 49 -4.01 0.92 -14.14
N GLY A 50 -4.06 2.25 -14.23
CA GLY A 50 -5.20 2.92 -14.83
C GLY A 50 -6.47 2.88 -13.98
N TYR A 51 -6.32 2.67 -12.68
CA TYR A 51 -7.47 2.67 -11.78
C TYR A 51 -7.97 4.08 -11.54
N ASN A 52 -9.27 4.21 -11.24
CA ASN A 52 -9.75 5.47 -10.68
C ASN A 52 -9.42 5.46 -9.18
N LYS A 53 -9.63 6.59 -8.52
CA LYS A 53 -9.27 6.73 -7.11
C LYS A 53 -10.01 5.73 -6.24
N ALA A 54 -11.29 5.53 -6.47
CA ALA A 54 -12.09 4.62 -5.65
C ALA A 54 -11.55 3.19 -5.73
N LYS A 55 -11.21 2.74 -6.94
CA LYS A 55 -10.68 1.39 -7.11
C LYS A 55 -9.29 1.27 -6.49
N ALA A 56 -8.45 2.26 -6.68
CA ALA A 56 -7.11 2.24 -6.09
C ALA A 56 -7.20 2.15 -4.57
N ASP A 57 -8.05 2.96 -3.96
CA ASP A 57 -8.23 2.95 -2.51
C ASP A 57 -8.76 1.60 -2.03
N THR A 58 -9.70 1.00 -2.76
CA THR A 58 -10.26 -0.30 -2.42
C THR A 58 -9.18 -1.38 -2.45
N GLU A 59 -8.36 -1.38 -3.48
CA GLU A 59 -7.28 -2.35 -3.62
C GLU A 59 -6.28 -2.23 -2.47
N ILE A 60 -5.94 -1.01 -2.10
CA ILE A 60 -5.03 -0.77 -1.00
C ILE A 60 -5.64 -1.25 0.32
N ASN A 61 -6.89 -0.93 0.58
CA ASN A 61 -7.56 -1.33 1.81
C ASN A 61 -7.64 -2.86 1.92
N ASN A 62 -7.97 -3.53 0.84
CA ASN A 62 -8.04 -4.99 0.84
C ASN A 62 -6.67 -5.61 1.10
N TRP A 63 -5.65 -5.07 0.45
CA TRP A 63 -4.29 -5.56 0.66
C TRP A 63 -3.83 -5.32 2.10
N LEU A 64 -4.13 -4.15 2.66
CA LEU A 64 -3.70 -3.83 4.03
C LEU A 64 -4.29 -4.77 5.07
N LYS A 65 -5.53 -5.20 4.88
CA LYS A 65 -6.13 -6.16 5.80
C LYS A 65 -5.32 -7.45 5.84
N GLU A 66 -4.90 -7.93 4.68
CA GLU A 66 -4.11 -9.15 4.61
C GLU A 66 -2.70 -8.94 5.11
N ALA A 67 -2.09 -7.83 4.76
CA ALA A 67 -0.72 -7.53 5.16
C ALA A 67 -0.61 -7.35 6.67
N ASP A 68 -1.54 -6.63 7.28
CA ASP A 68 -1.54 -6.42 8.72
C ASP A 68 -1.74 -7.74 9.46
N LYS A 69 -2.63 -8.58 8.94
CA LYS A 69 -2.88 -9.89 9.49
C LYS A 69 -1.62 -10.75 9.48
N LYS A 70 -0.86 -10.70 8.38
CA LYS A 70 0.38 -11.45 8.28
C LYS A 70 1.43 -10.97 9.26
N LEU A 71 1.50 -9.67 9.49
CA LEU A 71 2.45 -9.11 10.45
C LEU A 71 2.13 -9.56 11.88
N HIS A 72 0.84 -9.72 12.19
CA HIS A 72 0.42 -10.17 13.50
C HIS A 72 0.46 -11.68 13.66
N ALA A 73 0.39 -12.42 12.56
CA ALA A 73 0.32 -13.87 12.59
C ALA A 73 1.63 -14.53 13.05
N LYS A 74 2.69 -13.78 13.12
CA LYS A 74 3.99 -14.29 13.55
C LYS A 74 4.16 -14.38 15.05
N VAL A 75 3.21 -13.87 15.76
CA VAL A 75 3.27 -13.84 17.23
C VAL A 75 3.07 -15.21 17.82
#